data_85ad13828189e06228629adffa54c4d9
#
_entry.id   85ad13828189e06228629adffa54c4d9
#
_cell.length_a   1.000
_cell.length_b   1.000
_cell.length_c   1.000
_cell.angle_alpha   90.00
_cell.angle_beta   90.00
_cell.angle_gamma   90.00
#
_symmetry.space_group_name_H-M   'P 1'
#
loop_
_entity.id
_entity.type
_entity.pdbx_description
1 polymer ?
#
loop_
_entity_poly.entity_id
_entity_poly.type
_entity_poly.pdbx_seq_one_letter_code
_entity_poly.pdbx_strand_id
1 'polypeptide(L)'
;QRQMCIRDRYRLWSGQLTDTAFFSYQEPSLGKAVAAALYGQTISGSVSRLEQFAACAYAHFLRYGMKLKEQEEFAFEAVDMGNLYHGVLEIFAEKLKEIGKSWFDFTEEEGERLVDEAVDAYAVTYHHTVLFDSARNAYIVQRIKRILKRTVSAMQYQLKKGSFVPEKFEVSFSVLEELDAVNIALSEQEKMRLRGRIDRVDMKEDREHVYVKVVDYKSGSREFSLAALYYGLQLQLVVYMNAAMEIAQKKHPEKEIVPAAMLYYRVQDPMIEMPEGEPSAEEVNAQVLRALRTTGIVNAREDVVEGLDQGFSGRSDVVPLERKKDGSFSA
;
A
#
# COMPACT_ATOMS: atom_id res chain seq x y z
N GLN A 1 -0.31 44.69 52.87
CA GLN A 1 0.57 44.64 51.68
C GLN A 1 0.71 43.21 51.08
N ARG A 2 0.85 42.13 51.88
CA ARG A 2 0.97 40.75 51.35
C ARG A 2 -0.28 40.24 50.62
N GLN A 3 -1.49 40.62 51.04
CA GLN A 3 -2.74 40.19 50.40
C GLN A 3 -2.97 40.87 49.04
N MET A 4 -2.52 42.10 48.83
CA MET A 4 -2.59 42.77 47.56
C MET A 4 -1.73 42.10 46.46
N CYS A 5 -0.48 41.73 46.82
CA CYS A 5 0.39 41.06 45.85
C CYS A 5 -0.10 39.66 45.42
N ILE A 6 -0.80 38.96 46.29
CA ILE A 6 -1.42 37.65 45.96
C ILE A 6 -2.59 37.87 44.98
N ARG A 7 -3.46 38.84 45.26
CA ARG A 7 -4.64 39.16 44.44
C ARG A 7 -4.27 39.62 43.00
N ASP A 8 -3.23 40.44 42.87
CA ASP A 8 -2.72 40.91 41.60
C ASP A 8 -2.07 39.79 40.79
N ARG A 9 -1.37 38.88 41.45
CA ARG A 9 -0.76 37.71 40.82
C ARG A 9 -1.80 36.71 40.34
N TYR A 10 -2.87 36.50 41.09
CA TYR A 10 -4.00 35.66 40.64
C TYR A 10 -4.78 36.28 39.48
N ARG A 11 -4.93 37.60 39.43
CA ARG A 11 -5.55 38.30 38.28
C ARG A 11 -4.74 38.19 37.03
N LEU A 12 -3.41 38.30 37.10
CA LEU A 12 -2.53 38.09 35.94
C LEU A 12 -2.60 36.66 35.43
N TRP A 13 -2.59 35.66 36.32
CA TRP A 13 -2.70 34.27 35.92
C TRP A 13 -4.08 33.89 35.39
N SER A 14 -5.15 34.43 35.98
CA SER A 14 -6.51 34.17 35.48
C SER A 14 -6.70 34.76 34.07
N GLY A 15 -6.15 35.94 33.77
CA GLY A 15 -6.14 36.52 32.45
C GLY A 15 -5.39 35.59 31.45
N GLN A 16 -4.17 35.18 31.76
CA GLN A 16 -3.41 34.27 30.89
C GLN A 16 -4.09 32.91 30.67
N LEU A 17 -4.68 32.34 31.73
CA LEU A 17 -5.42 31.08 31.61
C LEU A 17 -6.68 31.24 30.76
N THR A 18 -7.39 32.37 30.90
CA THR A 18 -8.56 32.67 30.08
C THR A 18 -8.17 32.86 28.62
N ASP A 19 -7.11 33.64 28.34
CA ASP A 19 -6.61 33.86 26.99
C ASP A 19 -6.16 32.56 26.36
N THR A 20 -5.50 31.66 27.12
CA THR A 20 -5.10 30.34 26.65
C THR A 20 -6.31 29.44 26.39
N ALA A 21 -7.35 29.46 27.26
CA ALA A 21 -8.54 28.63 27.11
C ALA A 21 -9.39 29.04 25.90
N PHE A 22 -9.39 30.33 25.52
CA PHE A 22 -10.11 30.85 24.35
C PHE A 22 -9.20 31.10 23.15
N PHE A 23 -7.93 30.69 23.23
CA PHE A 23 -7.00 30.81 22.11
C PHE A 23 -7.45 29.89 20.97
N SER A 24 -7.82 30.48 19.87
CA SER A 24 -8.10 29.79 18.62
C SER A 24 -6.85 29.89 17.75
N TYR A 25 -6.19 28.76 17.57
CA TYR A 25 -5.04 28.68 16.68
C TYR A 25 -5.51 28.91 15.22
N GLN A 26 -4.96 29.93 14.60
CA GLN A 26 -5.11 30.15 13.18
C GLN A 26 -3.78 29.86 12.49
N GLU A 27 -3.74 28.88 11.62
CA GLU A 27 -2.56 28.61 10.82
C GLU A 27 -2.36 29.73 9.79
N PRO A 28 -1.34 30.61 9.95
CA PRO A 28 -1.03 31.58 8.92
C PRO A 28 -0.52 30.81 7.70
N SER A 29 -1.08 31.13 6.51
CA SER A 29 -0.55 30.58 5.27
C SER A 29 0.88 31.09 5.03
N LEU A 30 1.75 30.20 4.56
CA LEU A 30 3.07 30.61 4.08
C LEU A 30 2.89 31.53 2.87
N GLY A 31 3.54 32.69 2.90
CA GLY A 31 3.57 33.58 1.73
C GLY A 31 4.22 32.88 0.52
N LYS A 32 3.77 33.19 -0.69
CA LYS A 32 4.27 32.57 -1.93
C LYS A 32 5.80 32.59 -2.05
N ALA A 33 6.45 33.68 -1.66
CA ALA A 33 7.92 33.81 -1.70
C ALA A 33 8.60 32.78 -0.76
N VAL A 34 8.06 32.59 0.44
CA VAL A 34 8.58 31.61 1.41
C VAL A 34 8.34 30.20 0.92
N ALA A 35 7.15 29.90 0.40
CA ALA A 35 6.83 28.58 -0.16
C ALA A 35 7.74 28.24 -1.35
N ALA A 36 7.97 29.19 -2.27
CA ALA A 36 8.88 29.01 -3.39
C ALA A 36 10.34 28.80 -2.95
N ALA A 37 10.78 29.50 -1.89
CA ALA A 37 12.13 29.29 -1.33
C ALA A 37 12.29 27.91 -0.66
N LEU A 38 11.26 27.39 0.01
CA LEU A 38 11.28 26.11 0.70
C LEU A 38 11.12 24.90 -0.25
N TYR A 39 10.23 25.02 -1.22
CA TYR A 39 9.79 23.88 -2.03
C TYR A 39 10.21 23.97 -3.51
N GLY A 40 10.63 25.15 -3.98
CA GLY A 40 10.94 25.38 -5.39
C GLY A 40 9.69 25.49 -6.27
N GLN A 41 9.88 25.65 -7.58
CA GLN A 41 8.79 25.68 -8.57
C GLN A 41 8.33 24.26 -8.96
N THR A 42 9.20 23.27 -8.86
CA THR A 42 8.88 21.86 -9.09
C THR A 42 8.98 21.10 -7.78
N ILE A 43 7.82 20.70 -7.25
CA ILE A 43 7.75 19.91 -6.04
C ILE A 43 7.91 18.43 -6.44
N SER A 44 9.03 17.81 -6.02
CA SER A 44 9.19 16.36 -6.14
C SER A 44 8.82 15.69 -4.83
N GLY A 45 7.90 14.71 -4.87
CA GLY A 45 7.44 14.05 -3.66
C GLY A 45 6.74 12.73 -3.92
N SER A 46 6.60 11.94 -2.85
CA SER A 46 5.82 10.71 -2.87
C SER A 46 4.33 10.98 -2.65
N VAL A 47 3.49 9.98 -2.98
CA VAL A 47 2.06 10.03 -2.65
C VAL A 47 1.85 10.17 -1.14
N SER A 48 2.68 9.51 -0.33
CA SER A 48 2.66 9.64 1.14
C SER A 48 2.90 11.08 1.62
N ARG A 49 3.67 11.87 0.87
CA ARG A 49 3.86 13.30 1.16
C ARG A 49 2.57 14.08 0.98
N LEU A 50 1.78 13.77 -0.06
CA LEU A 50 0.46 14.37 -0.28
C LEU A 50 -0.52 13.97 0.83
N GLU A 51 -0.57 12.69 1.16
CA GLU A 51 -1.40 12.17 2.25
C GLU A 51 -1.04 12.83 3.59
N GLN A 52 0.25 13.05 3.85
CA GLN A 52 0.69 13.75 5.06
C GLN A 52 0.27 15.23 5.07
N PHE A 53 0.31 15.89 3.91
CA PHE A 53 -0.18 17.26 3.79
C PHE A 53 -1.69 17.33 4.08
N ALA A 54 -2.46 16.42 3.51
CA ALA A 54 -3.91 16.33 3.75
C ALA A 54 -4.24 16.02 5.23
N ALA A 55 -3.42 15.19 5.88
CA ALA A 55 -3.60 14.85 7.29
C ALA A 55 -3.25 16.01 8.23
N CYS A 56 -2.14 16.71 7.98
CA CYS A 56 -1.70 17.85 8.77
C CYS A 56 -0.65 18.67 8.00
N ALA A 57 -1.03 19.85 7.53
CA ALA A 57 -0.16 20.77 6.80
C ALA A 57 1.05 21.21 7.65
N TYR A 58 0.87 21.36 8.97
CA TYR A 58 1.95 21.72 9.88
C TYR A 58 3.00 20.60 10.02
N ALA A 59 2.57 19.37 10.20
CA ALA A 59 3.48 18.21 10.22
C ALA A 59 4.24 18.06 8.89
N HIS A 60 3.55 18.28 7.75
CA HIS A 60 4.18 18.33 6.44
C HIS A 60 5.23 19.44 6.35
N PHE A 61 4.93 20.66 6.85
CA PHE A 61 5.88 21.77 6.88
C PHE A 61 7.13 21.43 7.70
N LEU A 62 6.97 20.86 8.90
CA LEU A 62 8.10 20.49 9.73
C LEU A 62 8.99 19.43 9.03
N ARG A 63 8.38 18.42 8.44
CA ARG A 63 9.11 17.30 7.81
C ARG A 63 9.74 17.68 6.46
N TYR A 64 9.02 18.36 5.59
CA TYR A 64 9.45 18.61 4.21
C TYR A 64 9.92 20.05 3.95
N GLY A 65 9.42 21.01 4.69
CA GLY A 65 9.88 22.41 4.65
C GLY A 65 11.13 22.61 5.51
N MET A 66 11.02 22.31 6.80
CA MET A 66 12.12 22.45 7.75
C MET A 66 13.09 21.26 7.73
N LYS A 67 12.73 20.17 7.06
CA LYS A 67 13.53 18.91 6.94
C LYS A 67 13.91 18.33 8.30
N LEU A 68 13.04 18.47 9.30
CA LEU A 68 13.22 17.84 10.60
C LEU A 68 13.09 16.32 10.46
N LYS A 69 14.02 15.61 11.04
CA LYS A 69 14.04 14.15 11.11
C LYS A 69 14.15 13.71 12.56
N GLU A 70 13.46 12.64 12.91
CA GLU A 70 13.74 11.93 14.15
C GLU A 70 15.12 11.28 14.06
N GLN A 71 15.79 11.14 15.17
CA GLN A 71 17.07 10.42 15.22
C GLN A 71 16.78 8.95 14.96
N GLU A 72 17.41 8.39 13.94
CA GLU A 72 17.26 6.98 13.60
C GLU A 72 17.96 6.13 14.70
N GLU A 73 17.21 5.28 15.36
CA GLU A 73 17.74 4.20 16.19
C GLU A 73 18.01 2.99 15.30
N PHE A 74 19.18 2.36 15.47
CA PHE A 74 19.51 1.12 14.75
C PHE A 74 18.73 -0.06 15.34
N ALA A 75 17.42 -0.09 15.05
CA ALA A 75 16.52 -1.18 15.42
C ALA A 75 15.74 -1.62 14.18
N PHE A 76 15.48 -2.93 14.07
CA PHE A 76 14.62 -3.45 13.00
C PHE A 76 13.17 -3.09 13.30
N GLU A 77 12.60 -2.16 12.53
CA GLU A 77 11.29 -1.59 12.74
C GLU A 77 10.22 -2.15 11.78
N ALA A 78 8.96 -1.77 12.01
CA ALA A 78 7.83 -2.18 11.17
C ALA A 78 7.95 -1.71 9.71
N VAL A 79 8.62 -0.57 9.46
CA VAL A 79 8.89 -0.04 8.11
C VAL A 79 9.87 -0.94 7.38
N ASP A 80 10.89 -1.44 8.07
CA ASP A 80 11.89 -2.37 7.51
C ASP A 80 11.24 -3.68 7.11
N MET A 81 10.30 -4.16 7.91
CA MET A 81 9.48 -5.34 7.61
C MET A 81 8.69 -5.15 6.31
N GLY A 82 8.08 -3.96 6.12
CA GLY A 82 7.38 -3.62 4.88
C GLY A 82 8.31 -3.67 3.67
N ASN A 83 9.43 -2.96 3.72
CA ASN A 83 10.42 -2.92 2.64
C ASN A 83 10.95 -4.31 2.28
N LEU A 84 11.14 -5.16 3.31
CA LEU A 84 11.60 -6.54 3.12
C LEU A 84 10.55 -7.38 2.38
N TYR A 85 9.27 -7.28 2.74
CA TYR A 85 8.21 -8.02 2.05
C TYR A 85 8.13 -7.64 0.57
N HIS A 86 8.20 -6.35 0.25
CA HIS A 86 8.20 -5.87 -1.13
C HIS A 86 9.39 -6.40 -1.91
N GLY A 87 10.63 -6.21 -1.41
CA GLY A 87 11.82 -6.66 -2.10
C GLY A 87 11.90 -8.18 -2.27
N VAL A 88 11.43 -8.95 -1.29
CA VAL A 88 11.42 -10.42 -1.43
C VAL A 88 10.39 -10.88 -2.46
N LEU A 89 9.21 -10.26 -2.52
CA LEU A 89 8.20 -10.61 -3.52
C LEU A 89 8.64 -10.23 -4.95
N GLU A 90 9.41 -9.14 -5.10
CA GLU A 90 10.06 -8.77 -6.37
C GLU A 90 11.06 -9.86 -6.79
N ILE A 91 12.02 -10.20 -5.92
CA ILE A 91 13.01 -11.25 -6.19
C ILE A 91 12.34 -12.60 -6.48
N PHE A 92 11.28 -12.95 -5.75
CA PHE A 92 10.50 -14.17 -6.00
C PHE A 92 9.94 -14.18 -7.42
N ALA A 93 9.33 -13.07 -7.86
CA ALA A 93 8.77 -12.96 -9.20
C ALA A 93 9.84 -13.05 -10.30
N GLU A 94 11.02 -12.46 -10.07
CA GLU A 94 12.17 -12.57 -10.97
C GLU A 94 12.67 -14.02 -11.07
N LYS A 95 12.90 -14.67 -9.93
CA LYS A 95 13.34 -16.09 -9.89
C LYS A 95 12.33 -17.03 -10.54
N LEU A 96 11.02 -16.79 -10.35
CA LEU A 96 9.97 -17.57 -11.00
C LEU A 96 10.07 -17.46 -12.53
N LYS A 97 10.32 -16.26 -13.04
CA LYS A 97 10.53 -16.01 -14.45
C LYS A 97 11.83 -16.64 -14.97
N GLU A 98 12.92 -16.58 -14.20
CA GLU A 98 14.21 -17.20 -14.56
C GLU A 98 14.10 -18.72 -14.77
N ILE A 99 13.28 -19.41 -13.96
CA ILE A 99 13.04 -20.85 -14.14
C ILE A 99 11.97 -21.16 -15.20
N GLY A 100 11.48 -20.13 -15.93
CA GLY A 100 10.50 -20.28 -17.01
C GLY A 100 9.09 -20.66 -16.54
N LYS A 101 8.75 -20.36 -15.28
CA LYS A 101 7.42 -20.61 -14.70
C LYS A 101 6.60 -19.35 -14.51
N SER A 102 5.30 -19.52 -14.49
CA SER A 102 4.33 -18.48 -14.19
C SER A 102 3.75 -18.63 -12.78
N TRP A 103 2.98 -17.65 -12.34
CA TRP A 103 2.25 -17.71 -11.07
C TRP A 103 1.20 -18.83 -10.99
N PHE A 104 0.91 -19.50 -12.10
CA PHE A 104 -0.13 -20.52 -12.20
C PHE A 104 0.39 -21.96 -12.11
N ASP A 105 1.69 -22.17 -12.35
CA ASP A 105 2.24 -23.50 -12.67
C ASP A 105 3.44 -23.95 -11.80
N PHE A 106 3.79 -23.22 -10.73
CA PHE A 106 4.74 -23.73 -9.74
C PHE A 106 4.06 -24.62 -8.67
N THR A 107 4.80 -25.60 -8.15
CA THR A 107 4.32 -26.44 -7.04
C THR A 107 4.52 -25.76 -5.69
N GLU A 108 3.88 -26.27 -4.63
CA GLU A 108 4.04 -25.72 -3.27
C GLU A 108 5.50 -25.78 -2.82
N GLU A 109 6.19 -26.92 -3.05
CA GLU A 109 7.60 -27.08 -2.69
C GLU A 109 8.52 -26.13 -3.47
N GLU A 110 8.24 -25.90 -4.76
CA GLU A 110 8.97 -24.93 -5.56
C GLU A 110 8.75 -23.50 -5.05
N GLY A 111 7.50 -23.15 -4.74
CA GLY A 111 7.16 -21.85 -4.16
C GLY A 111 7.86 -21.60 -2.83
N GLU A 112 7.86 -22.59 -1.93
CA GLU A 112 8.54 -22.49 -0.64
C GLU A 112 10.05 -22.33 -0.79
N ARG A 113 10.67 -23.13 -1.68
CA ARG A 113 12.11 -23.05 -1.97
C ARG A 113 12.48 -21.68 -2.54
N LEU A 114 11.73 -21.18 -3.50
CA LEU A 114 11.98 -19.87 -4.12
C LEU A 114 11.82 -18.72 -3.10
N VAL A 115 10.87 -18.82 -2.17
CA VAL A 115 10.72 -17.86 -1.07
C VAL A 115 11.94 -17.89 -0.15
N ASP A 116 12.42 -19.09 0.24
CA ASP A 116 13.60 -19.20 1.08
C ASP A 116 14.83 -18.57 0.40
N GLU A 117 15.05 -18.87 -0.87
CA GLU A 117 16.13 -18.28 -1.67
C GLU A 117 15.99 -16.75 -1.83
N ALA A 118 14.78 -16.24 -2.02
CA ALA A 118 14.53 -14.82 -2.17
C ALA A 118 14.76 -14.05 -0.85
N VAL A 119 14.33 -14.61 0.29
CA VAL A 119 14.59 -14.02 1.62
C VAL A 119 16.10 -14.01 1.90
N ASP A 120 16.79 -15.11 1.63
CA ASP A 120 18.23 -15.19 1.88
C ASP A 120 19.00 -14.22 0.98
N ALA A 121 18.62 -14.07 -0.29
CA ALA A 121 19.20 -13.10 -1.21
C ALA A 121 18.98 -11.65 -0.76
N TYR A 122 17.75 -11.30 -0.34
CA TYR A 122 17.45 -9.97 0.17
C TYR A 122 18.19 -9.67 1.47
N ALA A 123 18.26 -10.63 2.39
CA ALA A 123 18.92 -10.47 3.68
C ALA A 123 20.43 -10.18 3.57
N VAL A 124 21.09 -10.70 2.54
CA VAL A 124 22.51 -10.41 2.26
C VAL A 124 22.71 -8.95 1.81
N THR A 125 21.74 -8.39 1.07
CA THR A 125 21.82 -7.00 0.58
C THR A 125 21.36 -5.97 1.60
N TYR A 126 20.59 -6.37 2.61
CA TYR A 126 20.00 -5.48 3.59
C TYR A 126 21.00 -5.14 4.71
N HIS A 127 21.37 -3.85 4.83
CA HIS A 127 22.21 -3.27 5.89
C HIS A 127 23.40 -4.14 6.34
N HIS A 128 24.18 -4.70 5.40
CA HIS A 128 25.41 -5.44 5.70
C HIS A 128 25.24 -6.58 6.74
N THR A 129 24.20 -7.42 6.57
CA THR A 129 24.00 -8.63 7.39
C THR A 129 23.46 -8.45 8.81
N VAL A 130 22.97 -7.29 9.21
CA VAL A 130 22.35 -7.05 10.54
C VAL A 130 21.26 -8.09 10.88
N LEU A 131 20.59 -8.65 9.87
CA LEU A 131 19.57 -9.70 10.05
C LEU A 131 20.12 -11.03 10.59
N PHE A 132 21.43 -11.26 10.53
CA PHE A 132 22.06 -12.50 11.00
C PHE A 132 22.86 -12.35 12.31
N ASP A 133 22.97 -11.13 12.86
CA ASP A 133 23.87 -10.84 13.99
C ASP A 133 23.36 -11.30 15.35
N SER A 134 22.12 -11.77 15.47
CA SER A 134 21.57 -12.20 16.74
C SER A 134 20.54 -13.33 16.60
N ALA A 135 20.37 -14.12 17.68
CA ALA A 135 19.33 -15.16 17.73
C ALA A 135 17.91 -14.58 17.55
N ARG A 136 17.68 -13.34 18.00
CA ARG A 136 16.42 -12.61 17.80
C ARG A 136 16.18 -12.34 16.30
N ASN A 137 17.19 -11.89 15.61
CA ASN A 137 17.10 -11.58 14.18
C ASN A 137 16.95 -12.87 13.34
N ALA A 138 17.65 -13.94 13.72
CA ALA A 138 17.44 -15.26 13.10
C ALA A 138 15.98 -15.76 13.24
N TYR A 139 15.37 -15.56 14.42
CA TYR A 139 13.94 -15.85 14.62
C TYR A 139 13.04 -15.00 13.73
N ILE A 140 13.34 -13.70 13.58
CA ILE A 140 12.60 -12.80 12.71
C ILE A 140 12.66 -13.30 11.27
N VAL A 141 13.83 -13.68 10.76
CA VAL A 141 14.00 -14.23 9.39
C VAL A 141 13.14 -15.48 9.20
N GLN A 142 13.15 -16.41 10.16
CA GLN A 142 12.30 -17.62 10.07
C GLN A 142 10.80 -17.27 10.06
N ARG A 143 10.39 -16.30 10.85
CA ARG A 143 9.01 -15.80 10.84
C ARG A 143 8.64 -15.18 9.50
N ILE A 144 9.53 -14.39 8.91
CA ILE A 144 9.36 -13.78 7.59
C ILE A 144 9.18 -14.84 6.51
N LYS A 145 10.07 -15.86 6.48
CA LYS A 145 9.97 -16.99 5.55
C LYS A 145 8.60 -17.66 5.64
N ARG A 146 8.13 -17.94 6.86
CA ARG A 146 6.81 -18.55 7.07
C ARG A 146 5.66 -17.68 6.55
N ILE A 147 5.69 -16.37 6.85
CA ILE A 147 4.66 -15.41 6.38
C ILE A 147 4.64 -15.37 4.85
N LEU A 148 5.81 -15.25 4.22
CA LEU A 148 5.92 -15.12 2.77
C LEU A 148 5.57 -16.41 2.02
N LYS A 149 5.92 -17.59 2.54
CA LYS A 149 5.47 -18.87 1.99
C LYS A 149 3.94 -18.93 1.92
N ARG A 150 3.28 -18.59 3.03
CA ARG A 150 1.81 -18.50 3.08
C ARG A 150 1.25 -17.44 2.14
N THR A 151 1.89 -16.29 2.08
CA THR A 151 1.52 -15.18 1.18
C THR A 151 1.56 -15.62 -0.28
N VAL A 152 2.66 -16.23 -0.72
CA VAL A 152 2.83 -16.70 -2.10
C VAL A 152 1.82 -17.80 -2.46
N SER A 153 1.58 -18.76 -1.56
CA SER A 153 0.56 -19.79 -1.74
C SER A 153 -0.85 -19.18 -1.86
N ALA A 154 -1.21 -18.23 -0.99
CA ALA A 154 -2.50 -17.55 -1.06
C ALA A 154 -2.65 -16.70 -2.32
N MET A 155 -1.59 -16.01 -2.76
CA MET A 155 -1.59 -15.24 -4.02
C MET A 155 -1.79 -16.17 -5.22
N GLN A 156 -1.10 -17.31 -5.28
CA GLN A 156 -1.29 -18.29 -6.34
C GLN A 156 -2.73 -18.81 -6.36
N TYR A 157 -3.29 -19.16 -5.19
CA TYR A 157 -4.69 -19.57 -5.08
C TYR A 157 -5.64 -18.51 -5.64
N GLN A 158 -5.46 -17.23 -5.23
CA GLN A 158 -6.30 -16.12 -5.70
C GLN A 158 -6.18 -15.91 -7.21
N LEU A 159 -4.97 -16.00 -7.77
CA LEU A 159 -4.75 -15.85 -9.21
C LEU A 159 -5.40 -16.99 -10.01
N LYS A 160 -5.32 -18.23 -9.52
CA LYS A 160 -5.96 -19.40 -10.15
C LYS A 160 -7.49 -19.35 -10.16
N LYS A 161 -8.11 -18.50 -9.30
CA LYS A 161 -9.56 -18.28 -9.30
C LYS A 161 -10.03 -17.35 -10.40
N GLY A 162 -9.14 -16.59 -11.00
CA GLY A 162 -9.46 -15.61 -12.05
C GLY A 162 -8.62 -15.77 -13.30
N SER A 163 -8.63 -14.72 -14.11
CA SER A 163 -7.91 -14.66 -15.39
C SER A 163 -6.92 -13.49 -15.46
N PHE A 164 -6.72 -12.76 -14.39
CA PHE A 164 -5.71 -11.71 -14.32
C PHE A 164 -4.33 -12.29 -14.15
N VAL A 165 -3.39 -11.80 -14.95
CA VAL A 165 -1.99 -12.23 -14.95
C VAL A 165 -1.12 -11.11 -14.36
N PRO A 166 -0.28 -11.38 -13.37
CA PRO A 166 0.72 -10.43 -12.91
C PRO A 166 1.70 -10.10 -14.03
N GLU A 167 1.72 -8.84 -14.46
CA GLU A 167 2.57 -8.42 -15.58
C GLU A 167 3.81 -7.68 -15.10
N LYS A 168 3.66 -6.84 -14.07
CA LYS A 168 4.75 -6.02 -13.54
C LYS A 168 4.75 -5.98 -12.03
N PHE A 169 5.97 -6.03 -11.46
CA PHE A 169 6.26 -5.84 -10.05
C PHE A 169 7.15 -4.64 -9.86
N GLU A 170 7.00 -3.91 -8.75
CA GLU A 170 7.86 -2.80 -8.32
C GLU A 170 8.12 -1.75 -9.42
N VAL A 171 7.05 -1.32 -10.11
CA VAL A 171 7.13 -0.37 -11.23
C VAL A 171 7.47 1.03 -10.71
N SER A 172 8.72 1.44 -10.90
CA SER A 172 9.19 2.76 -10.46
C SER A 172 8.65 3.90 -11.33
N PHE A 173 8.15 4.96 -10.73
CA PHE A 173 7.75 6.20 -11.41
C PHE A 173 8.93 6.94 -12.04
N SER A 174 10.19 6.69 -11.60
CA SER A 174 11.37 7.28 -12.23
C SER A 174 11.59 6.81 -13.67
N VAL A 175 11.10 5.61 -14.00
CA VAL A 175 11.13 5.07 -15.38
C VAL A 175 9.97 5.62 -16.22
N LEU A 176 8.99 6.28 -15.58
CA LEU A 176 7.73 6.71 -16.15
C LEU A 176 7.63 8.25 -16.19
N GLU A 177 8.75 8.95 -16.32
CA GLU A 177 8.82 10.42 -16.25
C GLU A 177 7.92 11.16 -17.24
N GLU A 178 7.51 10.50 -18.31
CA GLU A 178 6.64 11.06 -19.36
C GLU A 178 5.14 10.83 -19.13
N LEU A 179 4.74 10.26 -17.98
CA LEU A 179 3.32 10.04 -17.68
C LEU A 179 2.67 11.29 -17.07
N ASP A 180 1.50 11.65 -17.56
CA ASP A 180 0.70 12.75 -17.01
C ASP A 180 0.19 12.42 -15.60
N ALA A 181 -0.10 11.16 -15.31
CA ALA A 181 -0.55 10.69 -14.00
C ALA A 181 0.45 10.97 -12.86
N VAL A 182 1.74 11.10 -13.17
CA VAL A 182 2.79 11.40 -12.18
C VAL A 182 3.31 12.84 -12.26
N ASN A 183 2.91 13.62 -13.28
CA ASN A 183 3.26 15.02 -13.49
C ASN A 183 2.02 15.89 -13.35
N ILE A 184 1.78 16.43 -12.16
CA ILE A 184 0.60 17.22 -11.84
C ILE A 184 0.94 18.69 -11.99
N ALA A 185 0.23 19.42 -12.87
CA ALA A 185 0.28 20.86 -12.95
C ALA A 185 -0.49 21.46 -11.77
N LEU A 186 0.18 22.23 -10.91
CA LEU A 186 -0.43 22.93 -9.78
C LEU A 186 -0.87 24.35 -10.18
N SER A 187 -0.11 24.98 -11.08
CA SER A 187 -0.42 26.28 -11.71
C SER A 187 0.30 26.37 -13.05
N GLU A 188 0.23 27.50 -13.74
CA GLU A 188 0.98 27.74 -14.99
C GLU A 188 2.49 27.63 -14.81
N GLN A 189 3.01 27.88 -13.61
CA GLN A 189 4.44 27.94 -13.31
C GLN A 189 4.90 26.85 -12.34
N GLU A 190 3.98 26.18 -11.65
CA GLU A 190 4.27 25.23 -10.58
C GLU A 190 3.83 23.83 -10.98
N LYS A 191 4.73 22.87 -10.79
CA LYS A 191 4.50 21.47 -11.13
C LYS A 191 4.83 20.57 -9.93
N MET A 192 4.09 19.49 -9.79
CA MET A 192 4.42 18.43 -8.87
C MET A 192 4.75 17.17 -9.66
N ARG A 193 5.91 16.60 -9.38
CA ARG A 193 6.33 15.29 -9.91
C ARG A 193 6.23 14.27 -8.80
N LEU A 194 5.36 13.29 -8.97
CA LEU A 194 5.22 12.19 -8.03
C LEU A 194 6.36 11.19 -8.23
N ARG A 195 6.90 10.73 -7.10
CA ARG A 195 7.85 9.62 -7.02
C ARG A 195 7.19 8.48 -6.26
N GLY A 196 7.46 7.28 -6.68
CA GLY A 196 6.91 6.09 -6.03
C GLY A 196 7.15 4.84 -6.86
N ARG A 197 6.57 3.76 -6.41
CA ARG A 197 6.65 2.46 -7.03
C ARG A 197 5.30 1.78 -6.86
N ILE A 198 4.79 1.21 -7.95
CA ILE A 198 3.58 0.37 -7.90
C ILE A 198 4.05 -1.04 -7.59
N ASP A 199 3.57 -1.61 -6.51
CA ASP A 199 4.03 -2.91 -6.04
C ASP A 199 3.72 -4.02 -7.04
N ARG A 200 2.49 -4.06 -7.55
CA ARG A 200 2.08 -5.05 -8.54
C ARG A 200 0.95 -4.53 -9.44
N VAL A 201 1.11 -4.77 -10.74
CA VAL A 201 0.08 -4.55 -11.75
C VAL A 201 -0.26 -5.88 -12.42
N ASP A 202 -1.53 -6.27 -12.34
CA ASP A 202 -2.05 -7.42 -13.05
C ASP A 202 -2.94 -6.95 -14.19
N MET A 203 -2.89 -7.65 -15.31
CA MET A 203 -3.70 -7.34 -16.48
C MET A 203 -4.48 -8.57 -16.96
N LYS A 204 -5.65 -8.30 -17.52
CA LYS A 204 -6.44 -9.24 -18.32
C LYS A 204 -6.76 -8.56 -19.61
N GLU A 205 -6.62 -9.26 -20.72
CA GLU A 205 -6.82 -8.73 -22.06
C GLU A 205 -7.86 -9.55 -22.81
N ASP A 206 -8.76 -8.87 -23.52
CA ASP A 206 -9.65 -9.46 -24.51
C ASP A 206 -9.49 -8.75 -25.87
N ARG A 207 -10.41 -8.92 -26.79
CA ARG A 207 -10.31 -8.34 -28.14
C ARG A 207 -10.40 -6.81 -28.14
N GLU A 208 -11.19 -6.23 -27.25
CA GLU A 208 -11.56 -4.81 -27.24
C GLU A 208 -11.01 -4.07 -26.03
N HIS A 209 -10.72 -4.79 -24.93
CA HIS A 209 -10.37 -4.20 -23.65
C HIS A 209 -9.06 -4.72 -23.09
N VAL A 210 -8.40 -3.87 -22.30
CA VAL A 210 -7.37 -4.24 -21.34
C VAL A 210 -7.83 -3.85 -19.93
N TYR A 211 -8.01 -4.83 -19.07
CA TYR A 211 -8.42 -4.64 -17.70
C TYR A 211 -7.20 -4.52 -16.80
N VAL A 212 -7.15 -3.48 -16.01
CA VAL A 212 -6.01 -3.17 -15.14
C VAL A 212 -6.40 -3.36 -13.68
N LYS A 213 -5.65 -4.17 -12.95
CA LYS A 213 -5.75 -4.37 -11.52
C LYS A 213 -4.45 -3.95 -10.84
N VAL A 214 -4.55 -3.09 -9.84
CA VAL A 214 -3.41 -2.66 -9.02
C VAL A 214 -3.51 -3.27 -7.64
N VAL A 215 -2.41 -3.83 -7.18
CA VAL A 215 -2.29 -4.41 -5.84
C VAL A 215 -1.12 -3.76 -5.11
N ASP A 216 -1.36 -3.30 -3.89
CA ASP A 216 -0.37 -2.71 -3.02
C ASP A 216 -0.26 -3.56 -1.74
N TYR A 217 0.98 -3.93 -1.37
CA TYR A 217 1.26 -4.80 -0.24
C TYR A 217 1.34 -4.01 1.06
N LYS A 218 0.63 -4.46 2.09
CA LYS A 218 0.62 -3.79 3.40
C LYS A 218 1.02 -4.76 4.51
N SER A 219 2.03 -4.39 5.28
CA SER A 219 2.45 -5.12 6.49
C SER A 219 1.66 -4.74 7.74
N GLY A 220 0.89 -3.64 7.69
CA GLY A 220 0.13 -3.10 8.81
C GLY A 220 -1.38 -3.38 8.73
N SER A 221 -2.11 -2.87 9.73
CA SER A 221 -3.56 -3.02 9.86
C SER A 221 -4.37 -1.99 9.07
N ARG A 222 -3.75 -1.23 8.14
CA ARG A 222 -4.44 -0.19 7.37
C ARG A 222 -5.50 -0.81 6.49
N GLU A 223 -6.75 -0.38 6.68
CA GLU A 223 -7.89 -0.78 5.86
C GLU A 223 -8.23 0.28 4.84
N PHE A 224 -8.83 -0.14 3.72
CA PHE A 224 -9.33 0.79 2.72
C PHE A 224 -10.53 1.55 3.25
N SER A 225 -10.56 2.88 3.04
CA SER A 225 -11.65 3.75 3.46
C SER A 225 -11.97 4.78 2.38
N LEU A 226 -13.22 4.77 1.87
CA LEU A 226 -13.71 5.78 0.93
C LEU A 226 -13.69 7.19 1.53
N ALA A 227 -13.97 7.32 2.83
CA ALA A 227 -13.88 8.60 3.52
C ALA A 227 -12.43 9.09 3.57
N ALA A 228 -11.47 8.23 3.89
CA ALA A 228 -10.06 8.58 3.87
C ALA A 228 -9.57 8.96 2.46
N LEU A 229 -10.06 8.27 1.43
CA LEU A 229 -9.78 8.62 0.03
C LEU A 229 -10.32 10.02 -0.31
N TYR A 230 -11.59 10.28 0.04
CA TYR A 230 -12.24 11.58 -0.20
C TYR A 230 -11.48 12.76 0.44
N TYR A 231 -10.95 12.56 1.65
CA TYR A 231 -10.15 13.56 2.36
C TYR A 231 -8.66 13.58 1.97
N GLY A 232 -8.25 12.82 0.96
CA GLY A 232 -6.86 12.79 0.49
C GLY A 232 -5.88 12.04 1.39
N LEU A 233 -6.38 11.19 2.30
CA LEU A 233 -5.59 10.44 3.27
C LEU A 233 -5.17 9.05 2.76
N GLN A 234 -5.74 8.59 1.64
CA GLN A 234 -5.45 7.31 0.98
C GLN A 234 -5.43 7.47 -0.55
N LEU A 235 -4.48 8.23 -1.08
CA LEU A 235 -4.37 8.51 -2.52
C LEU A 235 -3.59 7.46 -3.30
N GLN A 236 -2.82 6.63 -2.62
CA GLN A 236 -1.82 5.75 -3.22
C GLN A 236 -2.40 4.87 -4.33
N LEU A 237 -3.46 4.12 -4.06
CA LEU A 237 -4.07 3.22 -5.04
C LEU A 237 -4.65 3.96 -6.27
N VAL A 238 -5.21 5.15 -6.08
CA VAL A 238 -5.78 5.94 -7.19
C VAL A 238 -4.67 6.46 -8.11
N VAL A 239 -3.58 6.98 -7.53
CA VAL A 239 -2.42 7.43 -8.30
C VAL A 239 -1.80 6.27 -9.06
N TYR A 240 -1.68 5.11 -8.42
CA TYR A 240 -1.14 3.90 -9.02
C TYR A 240 -2.04 3.39 -10.17
N MET A 241 -3.35 3.40 -9.98
CA MET A 241 -4.30 3.01 -11.03
C MET A 241 -4.19 3.94 -12.24
N ASN A 242 -4.19 5.26 -12.04
CA ASN A 242 -4.05 6.21 -13.13
C ASN A 242 -2.75 6.01 -13.91
N ALA A 243 -1.62 5.82 -13.21
CA ALA A 243 -0.35 5.54 -13.86
C ALA A 243 -0.36 4.20 -14.62
N ALA A 244 -0.92 3.15 -14.02
CA ALA A 244 -1.01 1.83 -14.65
C ALA A 244 -1.92 1.84 -15.91
N MET A 245 -3.04 2.58 -15.85
CA MET A 245 -3.93 2.77 -17.00
C MET A 245 -3.24 3.54 -18.14
N GLU A 246 -2.49 4.60 -17.82
CA GLU A 246 -1.76 5.36 -18.84
C GLU A 246 -0.65 4.51 -19.50
N ILE A 247 0.04 3.68 -18.74
CA ILE A 247 1.00 2.70 -19.25
C ILE A 247 0.31 1.70 -20.20
N ALA A 248 -0.84 1.17 -19.77
CA ALA A 248 -1.62 0.23 -20.57
C ALA A 248 -2.11 0.88 -21.86
N GLN A 249 -2.59 2.13 -21.82
CA GLN A 249 -3.04 2.87 -23.01
C GLN A 249 -1.92 3.12 -24.02
N LYS A 250 -0.70 3.45 -23.54
CA LYS A 250 0.47 3.61 -24.41
C LYS A 250 0.89 2.30 -25.07
N LYS A 251 0.71 1.16 -24.38
CA LYS A 251 1.04 -0.18 -24.88
C LYS A 251 -0.02 -0.73 -25.84
N HIS A 252 -1.30 -0.39 -25.61
CA HIS A 252 -2.46 -0.86 -26.37
C HIS A 252 -3.35 0.31 -26.81
N PRO A 253 -2.87 1.17 -27.73
CA PRO A 253 -3.58 2.39 -28.12
C PRO A 253 -4.93 2.12 -28.81
N GLU A 254 -5.12 0.91 -29.34
CA GLU A 254 -6.32 0.47 -30.05
C GLU A 254 -7.41 -0.10 -29.14
N LYS A 255 -7.11 -0.33 -27.83
CA LYS A 255 -8.03 -0.97 -26.90
C LYS A 255 -8.55 0.01 -25.84
N GLU A 256 -9.74 -0.27 -25.34
CA GLU A 256 -10.28 0.42 -24.18
C GLU A 256 -9.59 -0.07 -22.90
N ILE A 257 -9.06 0.85 -22.10
CA ILE A 257 -8.46 0.52 -20.82
C ILE A 257 -9.49 0.63 -19.71
N VAL A 258 -9.78 -0.49 -19.05
CA VAL A 258 -10.80 -0.61 -18.02
C VAL A 258 -10.14 -0.75 -16.64
N PRO A 259 -10.38 0.18 -15.69
CA PRO A 259 -9.94 0.00 -14.32
C PRO A 259 -10.76 -1.13 -13.68
N ALA A 260 -10.10 -2.22 -13.33
CA ALA A 260 -10.75 -3.41 -12.79
C ALA A 260 -10.81 -3.40 -11.27
N ALA A 261 -9.69 -3.20 -10.61
CA ALA A 261 -9.65 -3.18 -9.15
C ALA A 261 -8.42 -2.45 -8.60
N MET A 262 -8.60 -1.80 -7.45
CA MET A 262 -7.57 -1.16 -6.64
C MET A 262 -7.57 -1.84 -5.27
N LEU A 263 -6.55 -2.65 -4.97
CA LEU A 263 -6.57 -3.57 -3.87
C LEU A 263 -5.37 -3.41 -2.94
N TYR A 264 -5.61 -3.52 -1.65
CA TYR A 264 -4.58 -3.80 -0.65
C TYR A 264 -4.52 -5.32 -0.41
N TYR A 265 -3.31 -5.86 -0.43
CA TYR A 265 -3.02 -7.21 0.03
C TYR A 265 -2.25 -7.14 1.34
N ARG A 266 -2.81 -7.73 2.40
CA ARG A 266 -2.19 -7.72 3.72
C ARG A 266 -1.21 -8.90 3.85
N VAL A 267 0.09 -8.57 3.94
CA VAL A 267 1.15 -9.56 4.18
C VAL A 267 1.25 -9.82 5.68
N GLN A 268 0.61 -10.87 6.13
CA GLN A 268 0.51 -11.21 7.56
C GLN A 268 0.38 -12.71 7.77
N ASP A 269 0.59 -13.14 9.02
CA ASP A 269 0.22 -14.48 9.50
C ASP A 269 -1.12 -14.34 10.25
N PRO A 270 -2.26 -14.65 9.59
CA PRO A 270 -3.56 -14.38 10.19
C PRO A 270 -3.81 -15.30 11.39
N MET A 271 -4.33 -14.71 12.46
CA MET A 271 -4.95 -15.51 13.53
C MET A 271 -6.36 -15.88 13.11
N ILE A 272 -6.67 -17.16 13.12
CA ILE A 272 -8.00 -17.70 12.84
C ILE A 272 -8.60 -18.26 14.13
N GLU A 273 -9.90 -18.04 14.30
CA GLU A 273 -10.64 -18.70 15.38
C GLU A 273 -10.88 -20.15 14.97
N MET A 274 -10.47 -21.07 15.83
CA MET A 274 -10.70 -22.48 15.59
C MET A 274 -12.17 -22.78 15.77
N PRO A 275 -12.83 -23.46 14.80
CA PRO A 275 -14.19 -23.95 14.99
C PRO A 275 -14.30 -24.92 16.18
N GLU A 276 -15.47 -25.01 16.78
CA GLU A 276 -15.72 -26.03 17.80
C GLU A 276 -15.55 -27.43 17.21
N GLY A 277 -14.70 -28.24 17.80
CA GLY A 277 -14.36 -29.60 17.35
C GLY A 277 -12.94 -29.75 16.83
N GLU A 278 -12.67 -30.81 16.07
CA GLU A 278 -11.40 -31.02 15.38
C GLU A 278 -11.58 -30.68 13.89
N PRO A 279 -11.25 -29.43 13.47
CA PRO A 279 -11.38 -29.03 12.08
C PRO A 279 -10.38 -29.79 11.20
N SER A 280 -10.79 -30.11 9.98
CA SER A 280 -9.89 -30.67 8.98
C SER A 280 -8.84 -29.63 8.54
N ALA A 281 -7.70 -30.12 8.04
CA ALA A 281 -6.66 -29.23 7.48
C ALA A 281 -7.20 -28.34 6.33
N GLU A 282 -8.17 -28.86 5.56
CA GLU A 282 -8.81 -28.12 4.46
C GLU A 282 -9.68 -26.98 5.00
N GLU A 283 -10.45 -27.18 6.07
CA GLU A 283 -11.26 -26.13 6.70
C GLU A 283 -10.38 -25.03 7.30
N VAL A 284 -9.28 -25.40 7.96
CA VAL A 284 -8.30 -24.45 8.48
C VAL A 284 -7.70 -23.63 7.34
N ASN A 285 -7.26 -24.27 6.25
CA ASN A 285 -6.69 -23.59 5.10
C ASN A 285 -7.70 -22.63 4.43
N ALA A 286 -8.95 -23.06 4.29
CA ALA A 286 -10.01 -22.19 3.75
C ALA A 286 -10.23 -20.93 4.60
N GLN A 287 -10.19 -21.05 5.94
CA GLN A 287 -10.28 -19.88 6.82
C GLN A 287 -9.07 -18.95 6.69
N VAL A 288 -7.86 -19.51 6.57
CA VAL A 288 -6.63 -18.73 6.32
C VAL A 288 -6.72 -17.96 5.01
N LEU A 289 -7.17 -18.60 3.93
CA LEU A 289 -7.34 -17.96 2.63
C LEU A 289 -8.36 -16.82 2.67
N ARG A 290 -9.48 -17.01 3.38
CA ARG A 290 -10.47 -15.95 3.63
C ARG A 290 -9.89 -14.78 4.43
N ALA A 291 -9.08 -15.05 5.44
CA ALA A 291 -8.42 -14.02 6.24
C ALA A 291 -7.35 -13.23 5.45
N LEU A 292 -6.80 -13.83 4.38
CA LEU A 292 -5.84 -13.21 3.46
C LEU A 292 -6.51 -12.62 2.21
N ARG A 293 -7.84 -12.54 2.17
CA ARG A 293 -8.58 -11.87 1.11
C ARG A 293 -8.13 -10.41 0.98
N THR A 294 -8.08 -9.92 -0.27
CA THR A 294 -7.79 -8.52 -0.55
C THR A 294 -8.87 -7.59 -0.04
N THR A 295 -8.54 -6.32 0.20
CA THR A 295 -9.46 -5.23 0.54
C THR A 295 -9.30 -4.10 -0.46
N GLY A 296 -10.33 -3.27 -0.68
CA GLY A 296 -10.24 -2.16 -1.62
C GLY A 296 -11.50 -1.95 -2.44
N ILE A 297 -11.34 -1.47 -3.67
CA ILE A 297 -12.42 -1.19 -4.63
C ILE A 297 -12.33 -2.13 -5.82
N VAL A 298 -13.47 -2.63 -6.25
CA VAL A 298 -13.64 -3.47 -7.44
C VAL A 298 -14.69 -2.84 -8.36
N ASN A 299 -14.42 -2.84 -9.65
CA ASN A 299 -15.41 -2.47 -10.66
C ASN A 299 -16.46 -3.58 -10.76
N ALA A 300 -17.73 -3.21 -10.59
CA ALA A 300 -18.85 -4.14 -10.52
C ALA A 300 -19.32 -4.66 -11.91
N ARG A 301 -18.57 -4.41 -12.99
CA ARG A 301 -18.86 -5.03 -14.30
C ARG A 301 -18.70 -6.54 -14.19
N GLU A 302 -19.63 -7.29 -14.76
CA GLU A 302 -19.65 -8.75 -14.69
C GLU A 302 -18.37 -9.37 -15.27
N ASP A 303 -17.88 -8.87 -16.41
CA ASP A 303 -16.65 -9.32 -17.07
C ASP A 303 -15.38 -9.08 -16.21
N VAL A 304 -15.39 -8.02 -15.40
CA VAL A 304 -14.32 -7.75 -14.42
C VAL A 304 -14.41 -8.72 -13.25
N VAL A 305 -15.60 -8.86 -12.68
CA VAL A 305 -15.81 -9.71 -11.50
C VAL A 305 -15.51 -11.17 -11.81
N GLU A 306 -15.99 -11.70 -12.94
CA GLU A 306 -15.65 -13.04 -13.43
C GLU A 306 -14.15 -13.20 -13.71
N GLY A 307 -13.47 -12.13 -14.12
CA GLY A 307 -12.02 -12.15 -14.29
C GLY A 307 -11.25 -12.19 -12.96
N LEU A 308 -11.83 -11.70 -11.85
CA LEU A 308 -11.18 -11.66 -10.55
C LEU A 308 -11.42 -12.93 -9.74
N ASP A 309 -12.64 -13.45 -9.72
CA ASP A 309 -13.03 -14.68 -9.01
C ASP A 309 -14.16 -15.37 -9.78
N GLN A 310 -13.80 -16.40 -10.54
CA GLN A 310 -14.68 -17.05 -11.48
C GLN A 310 -15.72 -17.92 -10.76
N GLY A 311 -17.00 -17.70 -11.09
CA GLY A 311 -18.09 -18.56 -10.65
C GLY A 311 -18.37 -18.57 -9.16
N PHE A 312 -17.92 -17.57 -8.38
CA PHE A 312 -18.21 -17.51 -6.95
C PHE A 312 -19.69 -17.23 -6.68
N SER A 313 -20.20 -17.78 -5.60
CA SER A 313 -21.56 -17.55 -5.09
C SER A 313 -21.49 -17.07 -3.64
N GLY A 314 -22.34 -16.09 -3.27
CA GLY A 314 -22.26 -15.44 -1.97
C GLY A 314 -21.02 -14.58 -1.85
N ARG A 315 -20.22 -14.74 -0.80
CA ARG A 315 -19.02 -13.93 -0.53
C ARG A 315 -17.79 -14.50 -1.24
N SER A 316 -17.06 -13.66 -1.97
CA SER A 316 -15.79 -14.03 -2.59
C SER A 316 -14.70 -14.26 -1.54
N ASP A 317 -13.85 -15.27 -1.75
CA ASP A 317 -12.63 -15.53 -0.97
C ASP A 317 -11.40 -14.75 -1.49
N VAL A 318 -11.52 -14.07 -2.64
CA VAL A 318 -10.43 -13.37 -3.32
C VAL A 318 -10.52 -11.87 -3.17
N VAL A 319 -11.69 -11.30 -3.45
CA VAL A 319 -11.95 -9.85 -3.51
C VAL A 319 -13.06 -9.44 -2.54
N PRO A 320 -13.14 -8.14 -2.13
CA PRO A 320 -14.14 -7.67 -1.17
C PRO A 320 -15.52 -7.53 -1.83
N LEU A 321 -16.06 -8.60 -2.35
CA LEU A 321 -17.37 -8.63 -3.01
C LEU A 321 -18.25 -9.76 -2.46
N GLU A 322 -19.56 -9.49 -2.46
CA GLU A 322 -20.59 -10.47 -2.23
C GLU A 322 -21.62 -10.42 -3.37
N ARG A 323 -21.94 -11.58 -3.96
CA ARG A 323 -22.99 -11.72 -4.96
C ARG A 323 -24.31 -12.00 -4.23
N LYS A 324 -25.26 -11.08 -4.33
CA LYS A 324 -26.60 -11.21 -3.75
C LYS A 324 -27.46 -12.18 -4.55
N LYS A 325 -28.58 -12.60 -3.97
CA LYS A 325 -29.54 -13.52 -4.62
C LYS A 325 -30.16 -12.94 -5.92
N ASP A 326 -30.24 -11.62 -6.04
CA ASP A 326 -30.72 -10.90 -7.22
C ASP A 326 -29.65 -10.73 -8.30
N GLY A 327 -28.43 -11.26 -8.10
CA GLY A 327 -27.28 -11.16 -8.99
C GLY A 327 -26.48 -9.87 -8.84
N SER A 328 -26.93 -8.90 -8.05
CA SER A 328 -26.16 -7.66 -7.80
C SER A 328 -24.98 -7.91 -6.88
N PHE A 329 -23.99 -6.99 -6.92
CA PHE A 329 -22.84 -7.04 -6.05
C PHE A 329 -22.94 -6.04 -4.89
N SER A 330 -22.40 -6.43 -3.73
CA SER A 330 -22.13 -5.53 -2.60
C SER A 330 -20.72 -5.77 -2.06
N ALA A 331 -20.18 -4.73 -1.41
CA ALA A 331 -18.88 -4.81 -0.74
C ALA A 331 -19.01 -5.34 0.70
#